data_57de518695c835cd9e80e95424713b5f
#
_entry.id   57de518695c835cd9e80e95424713b5f
#
_cell.length_a   1.000
_cell.length_b   1.000
_cell.length_c   1.000
_cell.angle_alpha   90.00
_cell.angle_beta   90.00
_cell.angle_gamma   90.00
#
_symmetry.space_group_name_H-M   'P 1'
#
loop_
_entity.id
_entity.type
_entity.pdbx_description
1 polymer ?
#
loop_
_entity_poly.entity_id
_entity_poly.type
_entity_poly.pdbx_seq_one_letter_code
_entity_poly.pdbx_strand_id
1 'polypeptide(L)'
;PIFEMYEEKAAFREFTKSISKGLLFLITFVRELLLGGDKIIDVFVSDAWLKDNDWMTWPALPWTAATVGAFLLGFQLGGIRLALLGGIGSLYVSIFGNWVPSIQTLSFVLITTPICFVLGLSFGIWGYLDRKVETALQPVLNVMQTMPQFAYLVPIIALFGLGDHAGSIATIVIATPPMIRNTILGLKRISPEVVEAGLMSGCTKTQLLFKVLIPTARRDILNGVNTVIMQCLAMVVIASFVGAKGLGLNLKIALNSLKIGKAAEAGFCIVLIAVILDRFTKAWANKQVDYFENLTFFQRYKLLIIFGTSILIFSIIAFIANGYFDKINYLYVIPIEKGFTFAHYIDAAVDWVWETFFYSLNSFNKFLLTEVLGPMKKAYLGMPVVATLTLTMGVAYIIGGIRTSLLVGGMMLFIAMSKYWDRALITMYMATFAVIMASLNGIIVGSIFAQTERGSKIILSVCDFFETFPSFVYLIPVIFLFNITDTSVLIAAIVYATVPATRYTVWGLNSVPLSLHEAGTMSGVSRIQRWTNIEIPLAFPTIMLGVNQTVVFTLQMVILGALIGTEDLGQLIFGALSRAQDGPGVAITLGLFVSLMAISVDVIVRKWAEERKKALGLA
;
A
#
# COMPACT_ATOMS: atom_id res chain seq x y z
N PRO A 1 20.57 -18.61 12.96
CA PRO A 1 20.63 -19.82 12.11
C PRO A 1 20.68 -19.51 10.61
N ILE A 2 19.75 -18.65 10.06
CA ILE A 2 19.72 -18.35 8.61
C ILE A 2 20.99 -17.63 8.14
N PHE A 3 21.55 -16.74 8.96
CA PHE A 3 22.77 -16.01 8.64
C PHE A 3 24.02 -16.86 8.79
N GLU A 4 24.08 -17.73 9.79
CA GLU A 4 25.14 -18.74 9.92
C GLU A 4 25.11 -19.67 8.70
N MET A 5 23.92 -20.10 8.25
CA MET A 5 23.78 -20.84 6.99
C MET A 5 24.23 -20.06 5.76
N TYR A 6 24.07 -18.72 5.74
CA TYR A 6 24.52 -17.88 4.62
C TYR A 6 26.05 -17.77 4.57
N GLU A 7 26.71 -17.70 5.75
CA GLU A 7 28.16 -17.66 5.82
C GLU A 7 28.81 -19.04 5.59
N GLU A 8 28.19 -20.12 6.11
CA GLU A 8 28.74 -21.48 6.05
C GLU A 8 28.45 -22.25 4.75
N LYS A 9 27.32 -21.97 4.06
CA LYS A 9 26.93 -22.74 2.85
C LYS A 9 27.07 -21.92 1.58
N ALA A 10 28.14 -22.19 0.83
CA ALA A 10 28.39 -21.60 -0.49
C ALA A 10 27.17 -21.73 -1.45
N ALA A 11 26.48 -22.86 -1.43
CA ALA A 11 25.29 -23.10 -2.29
C ALA A 11 24.12 -22.15 -1.97
N PHE A 12 23.88 -21.82 -0.70
CA PHE A 12 22.81 -20.89 -0.31
C PHE A 12 23.14 -19.46 -0.74
N ARG A 13 24.41 -19.08 -0.63
CA ARG A 13 24.92 -17.78 -1.08
C ARG A 13 24.86 -17.64 -2.61
N GLU A 14 25.13 -18.71 -3.35
CA GLU A 14 24.98 -18.72 -4.81
C GLU A 14 23.51 -18.63 -5.23
N PHE A 15 22.63 -19.32 -4.54
CA PHE A 15 21.18 -19.24 -4.77
C PHE A 15 20.64 -17.83 -4.58
N THR A 16 20.97 -17.17 -3.47
CA THR A 16 20.54 -15.78 -3.21
C THR A 16 21.10 -14.80 -4.23
N LYS A 17 22.38 -14.97 -4.62
CA LYS A 17 23.02 -14.19 -5.68
C LYS A 17 22.35 -14.40 -7.04
N SER A 18 21.94 -15.62 -7.36
CA SER A 18 21.25 -15.93 -8.62
C SER A 18 19.90 -15.26 -8.69
N ILE A 19 19.11 -15.29 -7.62
CA ILE A 19 17.84 -14.55 -7.52
C ILE A 19 18.07 -13.05 -7.71
N SER A 20 19.06 -12.48 -6.99
CA SER A 20 19.41 -11.05 -7.11
C SER A 20 19.78 -10.67 -8.54
N LYS A 21 20.64 -11.47 -9.20
CA LYS A 21 21.03 -11.25 -10.59
C LYS A 21 19.85 -11.34 -11.54
N GLY A 22 18.99 -12.35 -11.37
CA GLY A 22 17.80 -12.53 -12.22
C GLY A 22 16.81 -11.36 -12.10
N LEU A 23 16.51 -10.92 -10.87
CA LEU A 23 15.64 -9.76 -10.66
C LEU A 23 16.27 -8.46 -11.15
N LEU A 24 17.55 -8.25 -10.87
CA LEU A 24 18.26 -7.08 -11.35
C LEU A 24 18.26 -7.01 -12.88
N PHE A 25 18.50 -8.16 -13.55
CA PHE A 25 18.43 -8.26 -15.00
C PHE A 25 17.04 -7.87 -15.52
N LEU A 26 15.96 -8.41 -14.95
CA LEU A 26 14.59 -8.09 -15.38
C LEU A 26 14.27 -6.60 -15.19
N ILE A 27 14.62 -6.04 -14.05
CA ILE A 27 14.38 -4.61 -13.74
C ILE A 27 15.18 -3.72 -14.68
N THR A 28 16.46 -4.04 -14.89
CA THR A 28 17.32 -3.29 -15.80
C THR A 28 16.84 -3.41 -17.23
N PHE A 29 16.46 -4.59 -17.68
CA PHE A 29 15.91 -4.83 -19.02
C PHE A 29 14.65 -3.97 -19.27
N VAL A 30 13.66 -3.99 -18.37
CA VAL A 30 12.44 -3.17 -18.54
C VAL A 30 12.75 -1.68 -18.44
N ARG A 31 13.68 -1.30 -17.55
CA ARG A 31 14.12 0.10 -17.42
C ARG A 31 14.77 0.61 -18.70
N GLU A 32 15.68 -0.14 -19.28
CA GLU A 32 16.37 0.24 -20.51
C GLU A 32 15.47 0.12 -21.74
N LEU A 33 14.49 -0.78 -21.73
CA LEU A 33 13.44 -0.82 -22.76
C LEU A 33 12.65 0.50 -22.81
N LEU A 34 12.46 1.15 -21.64
CA LEU A 34 11.67 2.37 -21.52
C LEU A 34 12.52 3.64 -21.55
N LEU A 35 13.72 3.63 -20.98
CA LEU A 35 14.59 4.81 -20.87
C LEU A 35 15.73 4.81 -21.90
N GLY A 36 15.87 3.76 -22.69
CA GLY A 36 17.02 3.57 -23.55
C GLY A 36 18.25 3.08 -22.79
N GLY A 37 19.17 2.42 -23.50
CA GLY A 37 20.41 1.93 -22.93
C GLY A 37 21.09 0.86 -23.78
N ASP A 38 22.26 0.44 -23.36
CA ASP A 38 23.13 -0.46 -24.16
C ASP A 38 22.84 -1.93 -23.87
N LYS A 39 22.40 -2.29 -22.66
CA LYS A 39 22.26 -3.69 -22.20
C LYS A 39 21.16 -4.49 -22.89
N ILE A 40 20.15 -3.84 -23.48
CA ILE A 40 19.15 -4.54 -24.29
C ILE A 40 19.80 -5.11 -25.54
N ILE A 41 20.73 -4.37 -26.12
CA ILE A 41 21.46 -4.80 -27.32
C ILE A 41 22.42 -5.93 -26.96
N ASP A 42 23.07 -5.87 -25.77
CA ASP A 42 23.91 -6.95 -25.24
C ASP A 42 23.21 -8.31 -25.13
N VAL A 43 21.88 -8.31 -24.97
CA VAL A 43 21.07 -9.55 -24.91
C VAL A 43 20.91 -10.21 -26.28
N PHE A 44 20.85 -9.39 -27.35
CA PHE A 44 20.56 -9.87 -28.71
C PHE A 44 21.79 -9.95 -29.62
N VAL A 45 22.89 -9.27 -29.25
CA VAL A 45 24.09 -9.14 -30.07
C VAL A 45 25.34 -9.47 -29.23
N SER A 46 26.33 -10.11 -29.80
CA SER A 46 27.54 -10.49 -29.09
C SER A 46 28.41 -9.28 -28.71
N ASP A 47 29.00 -9.33 -27.51
CA ASP A 47 29.91 -8.29 -26.96
C ASP A 47 31.02 -7.84 -27.93
N ALA A 48 31.46 -8.74 -28.82
CA ALA A 48 32.52 -8.43 -29.78
C ALA A 48 32.03 -7.47 -30.86
N TRP A 49 30.77 -7.58 -31.29
CA TRP A 49 30.18 -6.74 -32.33
C TRP A 49 29.81 -5.35 -31.80
N LEU A 50 29.41 -5.27 -30.54
CA LEU A 50 29.04 -4.02 -29.87
C LEU A 50 30.22 -3.09 -29.60
N LYS A 51 31.42 -3.64 -29.31
CA LYS A 51 32.65 -2.84 -29.11
C LYS A 51 33.06 -2.04 -30.35
N ASP A 52 32.70 -2.53 -31.53
CA ASP A 52 33.00 -1.84 -32.79
C ASP A 52 31.89 -0.85 -33.22
N ASN A 53 30.74 -0.82 -32.53
CA ASN A 53 29.55 -0.05 -32.89
C ASN A 53 28.94 0.70 -31.68
N ASP A 54 29.74 1.50 -31.01
CA ASP A 54 29.35 2.32 -29.82
C ASP A 54 28.17 3.29 -30.05
N TRP A 55 27.73 3.46 -31.30
CA TRP A 55 26.61 4.34 -31.68
C TRP A 55 25.24 3.64 -31.58
N MET A 56 25.20 2.33 -31.38
CA MET A 56 23.97 1.56 -31.38
C MET A 56 23.40 1.39 -29.97
N THR A 57 22.66 2.37 -29.52
CA THR A 57 21.94 2.32 -28.25
C THR A 57 20.45 2.12 -28.47
N TRP A 58 19.77 1.37 -27.59
CA TRP A 58 18.32 1.25 -27.64
C TRP A 58 17.68 2.63 -27.38
N PRO A 59 16.78 3.12 -28.26
CA PRO A 59 16.20 4.44 -28.10
C PRO A 59 15.26 4.50 -26.90
N ALA A 60 15.34 5.59 -26.13
CA ALA A 60 14.41 5.83 -25.03
C ALA A 60 12.97 5.99 -25.55
N LEU A 61 12.00 5.54 -24.76
CA LEU A 61 10.59 5.83 -25.01
C LEU A 61 10.35 7.34 -24.82
N PRO A 62 9.97 8.08 -25.86
CA PRO A 62 9.71 9.50 -25.73
C PRO A 62 8.55 9.75 -24.77
N TRP A 63 8.65 10.74 -23.89
CA TRP A 63 7.56 11.10 -22.99
C TRP A 63 6.28 11.46 -23.75
N THR A 64 6.41 12.04 -24.96
CA THR A 64 5.30 12.35 -25.84
C THR A 64 4.53 11.10 -26.27
N ALA A 65 5.24 10.04 -26.68
CA ALA A 65 4.64 8.76 -27.04
C ALA A 65 3.93 8.11 -25.85
N ALA A 66 4.54 8.13 -24.68
CA ALA A 66 3.94 7.59 -23.46
C ALA A 66 2.69 8.38 -23.03
N THR A 67 2.71 9.71 -23.16
CA THR A 67 1.56 10.58 -22.83
C THR A 67 0.37 10.28 -23.74
N VAL A 68 0.61 10.19 -25.05
CA VAL A 68 -0.44 9.81 -26.01
C VAL A 68 -0.91 8.39 -25.78
N GLY A 69 0.00 7.47 -25.50
CA GLY A 69 -0.33 6.09 -25.15
C GLY A 69 -1.23 6.02 -23.91
N ALA A 70 -0.89 6.72 -22.83
CA ALA A 70 -1.69 6.78 -21.60
C ALA A 70 -3.07 7.40 -21.85
N PHE A 71 -3.15 8.46 -22.67
CA PHE A 71 -4.42 9.07 -23.07
C PHE A 71 -5.31 8.07 -23.83
N LEU A 72 -4.77 7.41 -24.85
CA LEU A 72 -5.54 6.46 -25.67
C LEU A 72 -5.93 5.20 -24.88
N LEU A 73 -5.05 4.70 -24.02
CA LEU A 73 -5.37 3.59 -23.12
C LEU A 73 -6.52 3.97 -22.19
N GLY A 74 -6.45 5.16 -21.59
CA GLY A 74 -7.51 5.67 -20.73
C GLY A 74 -8.84 5.84 -21.48
N PHE A 75 -8.80 6.35 -22.73
CA PHE A 75 -9.98 6.48 -23.57
C PHE A 75 -10.66 5.14 -23.85
N GLN A 76 -9.88 4.12 -24.15
CA GLN A 76 -10.40 2.79 -24.47
C GLN A 76 -10.93 2.04 -23.23
N LEU A 77 -10.40 2.32 -22.04
CA LEU A 77 -10.80 1.67 -20.79
C LEU A 77 -12.03 2.31 -20.16
N GLY A 78 -12.11 3.65 -20.17
CA GLY A 78 -13.15 4.36 -19.42
C GLY A 78 -13.59 5.71 -20.01
N GLY A 79 -13.33 5.92 -21.33
CA GLY A 79 -13.75 7.12 -22.05
C GLY A 79 -12.92 8.36 -21.72
N ILE A 80 -13.46 9.52 -22.11
CA ILE A 80 -12.71 10.80 -22.10
C ILE A 80 -12.19 11.20 -20.70
N ARG A 81 -12.91 10.91 -19.63
CA ARG A 81 -12.50 11.26 -18.26
C ARG A 81 -11.21 10.53 -17.86
N LEU A 82 -11.14 9.24 -18.18
CA LEU A 82 -9.98 8.42 -17.88
C LEU A 82 -8.82 8.72 -18.84
N ALA A 83 -9.11 9.09 -20.08
CA ALA A 83 -8.14 9.57 -21.06
C ALA A 83 -7.46 10.86 -20.58
N LEU A 84 -8.24 11.84 -20.12
CA LEU A 84 -7.71 13.09 -19.58
C LEU A 84 -6.86 12.84 -18.33
N LEU A 85 -7.28 11.96 -17.43
CA LEU A 85 -6.48 11.58 -16.25
C LEU A 85 -5.12 11.01 -16.67
N GLY A 86 -5.10 10.03 -17.57
CA GLY A 86 -3.86 9.40 -18.06
C GLY A 86 -2.97 10.38 -18.83
N GLY A 87 -3.56 11.14 -19.76
CA GLY A 87 -2.85 12.10 -20.60
C GLY A 87 -2.28 13.28 -19.80
N ILE A 88 -3.12 13.99 -19.04
CA ILE A 88 -2.69 15.13 -18.23
C ILE A 88 -1.72 14.70 -17.14
N GLY A 89 -1.96 13.52 -16.53
CA GLY A 89 -1.08 13.01 -15.48
C GLY A 89 0.31 12.66 -15.98
N SER A 90 0.43 11.98 -17.12
CA SER A 90 1.75 11.68 -17.70
C SER A 90 2.42 12.94 -18.26
N LEU A 91 1.64 13.88 -18.79
CA LEU A 91 2.13 15.21 -19.22
C LEU A 91 2.71 15.99 -18.03
N TYR A 92 2.00 16.03 -16.90
CA TYR A 92 2.49 16.66 -15.66
C TYR A 92 3.84 16.10 -15.24
N VAL A 93 3.92 14.77 -15.11
CA VAL A 93 5.17 14.08 -14.72
C VAL A 93 6.34 14.46 -15.63
N SER A 94 6.08 14.59 -16.93
CA SER A 94 7.10 14.94 -17.94
C SER A 94 7.54 16.39 -17.85
N ILE A 95 6.60 17.34 -17.80
CA ILE A 95 6.87 18.78 -17.76
C ILE A 95 7.60 19.18 -16.47
N PHE A 96 7.29 18.54 -15.36
CA PHE A 96 7.92 18.78 -14.06
C PHE A 96 9.28 18.08 -13.86
N GLY A 97 9.89 17.56 -14.94
CA GLY A 97 11.23 16.97 -14.90
C GLY A 97 11.32 15.65 -14.13
N ASN A 98 10.18 15.05 -13.76
CA ASN A 98 10.12 13.78 -13.01
C ASN A 98 9.94 12.56 -13.93
N TRP A 99 10.13 12.71 -15.25
CA TRP A 99 9.94 11.61 -16.22
C TRP A 99 10.83 10.41 -15.93
N VAL A 100 12.14 10.61 -15.86
CA VAL A 100 13.10 9.51 -15.64
C VAL A 100 12.86 8.79 -14.31
N PRO A 101 12.74 9.48 -13.16
CA PRO A 101 12.40 8.82 -11.90
C PRO A 101 11.05 8.09 -11.93
N SER A 102 10.08 8.62 -12.67
CA SER A 102 8.75 7.99 -12.81
C SER A 102 8.80 6.70 -13.60
N ILE A 103 9.56 6.67 -14.70
CA ILE A 103 9.76 5.44 -15.48
C ILE A 103 10.55 4.40 -14.69
N GLN A 104 11.54 4.82 -13.88
CA GLN A 104 12.25 3.90 -12.97
C GLN A 104 11.28 3.27 -11.96
N THR A 105 10.40 4.08 -11.37
CA THR A 105 9.33 3.60 -10.48
C THR A 105 8.38 2.66 -11.21
N LEU A 106 7.94 3.02 -12.41
CA LEU A 106 7.04 2.22 -13.22
C LEU A 106 7.67 0.89 -13.62
N SER A 107 8.96 0.87 -14.00
CA SER A 107 9.71 -0.36 -14.31
C SER A 107 9.74 -1.32 -13.14
N PHE A 108 9.94 -0.79 -11.93
CA PHE A 108 9.90 -1.56 -10.69
C PHE A 108 8.51 -2.21 -10.48
N VAL A 109 7.43 -1.43 -10.62
CA VAL A 109 6.05 -1.92 -10.47
C VAL A 109 5.69 -2.95 -11.55
N LEU A 110 6.11 -2.73 -12.80
CA LEU A 110 5.86 -3.62 -13.93
C LEU A 110 6.50 -5.00 -13.78
N ILE A 111 7.59 -5.12 -13.02
CA ILE A 111 8.23 -6.41 -12.73
C ILE A 111 7.66 -7.06 -11.48
N THR A 112 7.51 -6.29 -10.39
CA THR A 112 7.06 -6.85 -9.11
C THR A 112 5.60 -7.30 -9.15
N THR A 113 4.72 -6.54 -9.82
CA THR A 113 3.28 -6.87 -9.89
C THR A 113 2.98 -8.22 -10.55
N PRO A 114 3.52 -8.56 -11.74
CA PRO A 114 3.29 -9.88 -12.34
C PRO A 114 3.82 -11.03 -11.48
N ILE A 115 4.97 -10.85 -10.81
CA ILE A 115 5.51 -11.87 -9.91
C ILE A 115 4.56 -12.09 -8.73
N CYS A 116 4.11 -11.01 -8.07
CA CYS A 116 3.12 -11.10 -7.00
C CYS A 116 1.80 -11.71 -7.47
N PHE A 117 1.36 -11.40 -8.69
CA PHE A 117 0.15 -11.99 -9.29
C PHE A 117 0.30 -13.50 -9.45
N VAL A 118 1.39 -13.98 -10.04
CA VAL A 118 1.63 -15.41 -10.26
C VAL A 118 1.73 -16.15 -8.93
N LEU A 119 2.50 -15.64 -7.97
CA LEU A 119 2.64 -16.23 -6.64
C LEU A 119 1.30 -16.21 -5.89
N GLY A 120 0.63 -15.06 -5.88
CA GLY A 120 -0.63 -14.90 -5.18
C GLY A 120 -1.76 -15.74 -5.74
N LEU A 121 -1.84 -15.86 -7.07
CA LEU A 121 -2.80 -16.74 -7.74
C LEU A 121 -2.51 -18.21 -7.42
N SER A 122 -1.24 -18.64 -7.51
CA SER A 122 -0.84 -20.03 -7.27
C SER A 122 -1.14 -20.47 -5.84
N PHE A 123 -0.66 -19.71 -4.84
CA PHE A 123 -0.94 -19.99 -3.43
C PHE A 123 -2.42 -19.81 -3.06
N GLY A 124 -3.10 -18.86 -3.69
CA GLY A 124 -4.54 -18.63 -3.52
C GLY A 124 -5.38 -19.80 -4.04
N ILE A 125 -5.07 -20.33 -5.22
CA ILE A 125 -5.72 -21.54 -5.76
C ILE A 125 -5.43 -22.73 -4.86
N TRP A 126 -4.20 -22.91 -4.43
CA TRP A 126 -3.83 -24.02 -3.52
C TRP A 126 -4.60 -23.94 -2.20
N GLY A 127 -4.69 -22.75 -1.58
CA GLY A 127 -5.50 -22.54 -0.38
C GLY A 127 -7.01 -22.75 -0.61
N TYR A 128 -7.54 -22.44 -1.81
CA TYR A 128 -8.94 -22.74 -2.16
C TYR A 128 -9.21 -24.26 -2.30
N LEU A 129 -8.28 -24.99 -2.92
CA LEU A 129 -8.41 -26.44 -3.17
C LEU A 129 -8.25 -27.29 -1.92
N ASP A 130 -7.43 -26.87 -0.95
CA ASP A 130 -7.17 -27.61 0.28
C ASP A 130 -7.39 -26.73 1.52
N ARG A 131 -8.43 -27.07 2.30
CA ARG A 131 -8.77 -26.38 3.56
C ARG A 131 -7.64 -26.41 4.59
N LYS A 132 -6.78 -27.45 4.60
CA LYS A 132 -5.64 -27.53 5.52
C LYS A 132 -4.60 -26.46 5.16
N VAL A 133 -4.33 -26.30 3.87
CA VAL A 133 -3.42 -25.26 3.35
C VAL A 133 -3.96 -23.87 3.68
N GLU A 134 -5.25 -23.63 3.45
CA GLU A 134 -5.88 -22.36 3.82
C GLU A 134 -5.70 -22.05 5.30
N THR A 135 -6.01 -23.03 6.17
CA THR A 135 -5.90 -22.85 7.63
C THR A 135 -4.46 -22.59 8.07
N ALA A 136 -3.48 -23.21 7.43
CA ALA A 136 -2.06 -22.99 7.69
C ALA A 136 -1.56 -21.62 7.16
N LEU A 137 -2.08 -21.18 6.01
CA LEU A 137 -1.72 -19.88 5.41
C LEU A 137 -2.25 -18.69 6.22
N GLN A 138 -3.44 -18.77 6.82
CA GLN A 138 -4.07 -17.63 7.49
C GLN A 138 -3.18 -16.96 8.56
N PRO A 139 -2.59 -17.67 9.55
CA PRO A 139 -1.72 -17.03 10.54
C PRO A 139 -0.47 -16.42 9.90
N VAL A 140 0.11 -17.06 8.88
CA VAL A 140 1.28 -16.53 8.16
C VAL A 140 0.92 -15.23 7.45
N LEU A 141 -0.19 -15.21 6.71
CA LEU A 141 -0.67 -14.02 6.02
C LEU A 141 -1.04 -12.89 6.99
N ASN A 142 -1.57 -13.23 8.18
CA ASN A 142 -1.85 -12.24 9.22
C ASN A 142 -0.56 -11.56 9.70
N VAL A 143 0.46 -12.35 10.07
CA VAL A 143 1.75 -11.81 10.49
C VAL A 143 2.38 -10.98 9.38
N MET A 144 2.39 -11.50 8.14
CA MET A 144 2.95 -10.79 6.98
C MET A 144 2.29 -9.44 6.72
N GLN A 145 1.00 -9.28 6.98
CA GLN A 145 0.30 -8.00 6.75
C GLN A 145 0.38 -7.04 7.93
N THR A 146 0.56 -7.53 9.14
CA THR A 146 0.68 -6.69 10.34
C THR A 146 2.12 -6.28 10.65
N MET A 147 3.10 -7.02 10.12
CA MET A 147 4.51 -6.72 10.31
C MET A 147 4.91 -5.45 9.56
N PRO A 148 5.62 -4.51 10.20
CA PRO A 148 6.05 -3.28 9.57
C PRO A 148 6.95 -3.54 8.36
N GLN A 149 6.77 -2.74 7.31
CA GLN A 149 7.48 -2.92 6.04
C GLN A 149 9.01 -2.84 6.17
N PHE A 150 9.53 -1.99 7.05
CA PHE A 150 10.97 -1.89 7.34
C PHE A 150 11.57 -3.15 7.96
N ALA A 151 10.78 -3.90 8.73
CA ALA A 151 11.27 -5.13 9.35
C ALA A 151 11.64 -6.22 8.32
N TYR A 152 11.01 -6.19 7.14
CA TYR A 152 11.38 -7.08 6.03
C TYR A 152 12.64 -6.65 5.30
N LEU A 153 12.87 -5.33 5.20
CA LEU A 153 14.01 -4.81 4.46
C LEU A 153 15.34 -5.25 5.04
N VAL A 154 15.49 -5.21 6.35
CA VAL A 154 16.76 -5.51 7.02
C VAL A 154 17.29 -6.91 6.71
N PRO A 155 16.51 -8.00 6.92
CA PRO A 155 16.97 -9.35 6.59
C PRO A 155 17.18 -9.54 5.08
N ILE A 156 16.38 -8.87 4.25
CA ILE A 156 16.51 -8.98 2.79
C ILE A 156 17.80 -8.34 2.32
N ILE A 157 18.18 -7.18 2.86
CA ILE A 157 19.47 -6.54 2.55
C ILE A 157 20.63 -7.45 2.93
N ALA A 158 20.58 -8.07 4.10
CA ALA A 158 21.66 -8.93 4.54
C ALA A 158 21.80 -10.20 3.68
N LEU A 159 20.71 -10.71 3.11
CA LEU A 159 20.73 -11.91 2.26
C LEU A 159 21.02 -11.60 0.78
N PHE A 160 20.51 -10.47 0.29
CA PHE A 160 20.51 -10.15 -1.15
C PHE A 160 21.35 -8.92 -1.50
N GLY A 161 21.81 -8.14 -0.51
CA GLY A 161 22.55 -6.90 -0.71
C GLY A 161 21.67 -5.68 -0.89
N LEU A 162 22.28 -4.51 -1.15
CA LEU A 162 21.60 -3.23 -1.39
C LEU A 162 21.28 -3.06 -2.88
N GLY A 163 20.16 -2.42 -3.19
CA GLY A 163 19.80 -2.02 -4.55
C GLY A 163 18.35 -2.34 -4.94
N ASP A 164 18.04 -2.15 -6.22
CA ASP A 164 16.70 -2.35 -6.78
C ASP A 164 16.16 -3.77 -6.54
N HIS A 165 17.02 -4.79 -6.59
CA HIS A 165 16.64 -6.19 -6.36
C HIS A 165 16.19 -6.45 -4.93
N ALA A 166 16.87 -5.88 -3.93
CA ALA A 166 16.47 -6.02 -2.53
C ALA A 166 15.11 -5.35 -2.27
N GLY A 167 14.92 -4.13 -2.80
CA GLY A 167 13.63 -3.44 -2.76
C GLY A 167 12.52 -4.27 -3.42
N SER A 168 12.79 -4.90 -4.56
CA SER A 168 11.82 -5.74 -5.28
C SER A 168 11.46 -7.01 -4.50
N ILE A 169 12.42 -7.70 -3.91
CA ILE A 169 12.15 -8.89 -3.07
C ILE A 169 11.28 -8.51 -1.87
N ALA A 170 11.61 -7.41 -1.18
CA ALA A 170 10.80 -6.92 -0.08
C ALA A 170 9.36 -6.60 -0.51
N THR A 171 9.22 -5.95 -1.68
CA THR A 171 7.92 -5.64 -2.25
C THR A 171 7.13 -6.89 -2.59
N ILE A 172 7.75 -7.91 -3.20
CA ILE A 172 7.10 -9.19 -3.52
C ILE A 172 6.60 -9.86 -2.25
N VAL A 173 7.41 -9.90 -1.19
CA VAL A 173 7.01 -10.52 0.09
C VAL A 173 5.80 -9.81 0.69
N ILE A 174 5.76 -8.47 0.67
CA ILE A 174 4.70 -7.67 1.30
C ILE A 174 3.43 -7.61 0.45
N ALA A 175 3.56 -7.55 -0.89
CA ALA A 175 2.43 -7.38 -1.79
C ALA A 175 1.74 -8.71 -2.18
N THR A 176 2.37 -9.86 -1.97
CA THR A 176 1.78 -11.17 -2.30
C THR A 176 0.60 -11.57 -1.38
N PRO A 177 0.61 -11.36 -0.05
CA PRO A 177 -0.47 -11.77 0.85
C PRO A 177 -1.86 -11.23 0.47
N PRO A 178 -2.06 -9.95 0.14
CA PRO A 178 -3.36 -9.46 -0.33
C PRO A 178 -3.87 -10.19 -1.57
N MET A 179 -2.97 -10.53 -2.51
CA MET A 179 -3.32 -11.26 -3.73
C MET A 179 -3.82 -12.68 -3.41
N ILE A 180 -3.13 -13.39 -2.51
CA ILE A 180 -3.55 -14.73 -2.02
C ILE A 180 -4.96 -14.65 -1.46
N ARG A 181 -5.22 -13.69 -0.56
CA ARG A 181 -6.54 -13.53 0.08
C ARG A 181 -7.64 -13.21 -0.92
N ASN A 182 -7.40 -12.25 -1.82
CA ASN A 182 -8.40 -11.90 -2.83
C ASN A 182 -8.69 -13.06 -3.78
N THR A 183 -7.69 -13.88 -4.10
CA THR A 183 -7.88 -15.10 -4.91
C THR A 183 -8.74 -16.13 -4.17
N ILE A 184 -8.43 -16.44 -2.91
CA ILE A 184 -9.24 -17.38 -2.11
C ILE A 184 -10.67 -16.89 -1.96
N LEU A 185 -10.86 -15.60 -1.61
CA LEU A 185 -12.17 -15.01 -1.42
C LEU A 185 -12.99 -14.96 -2.72
N GLY A 186 -12.34 -14.59 -3.83
CA GLY A 186 -13.00 -14.54 -5.13
C GLY A 186 -13.50 -15.92 -5.59
N LEU A 187 -12.68 -16.95 -5.41
CA LEU A 187 -13.09 -18.33 -5.73
C LEU A 187 -14.19 -18.85 -4.80
N LYS A 188 -14.18 -18.47 -3.51
CA LYS A 188 -15.23 -18.87 -2.55
C LYS A 188 -16.57 -18.16 -2.72
N ARG A 189 -16.58 -16.99 -3.34
CA ARG A 189 -17.80 -16.21 -3.61
C ARG A 189 -18.59 -16.70 -4.81
N ILE A 190 -18.04 -17.63 -5.60
CA ILE A 190 -18.75 -18.21 -6.74
C ILE A 190 -19.93 -19.00 -6.23
N SER A 191 -21.11 -18.76 -6.80
CA SER A 191 -22.33 -19.45 -6.40
C SER A 191 -22.22 -20.96 -6.70
N PRO A 192 -22.79 -21.82 -5.83
CA PRO A 192 -22.77 -23.27 -6.04
C PRO A 192 -23.36 -23.70 -7.38
N GLU A 193 -24.37 -22.97 -7.87
CA GLU A 193 -25.06 -23.27 -9.14
C GLU A 193 -24.09 -23.19 -10.34
N VAL A 194 -23.14 -22.25 -10.33
CA VAL A 194 -22.12 -22.14 -11.40
C VAL A 194 -21.17 -23.33 -11.36
N VAL A 195 -20.80 -23.76 -10.16
CA VAL A 195 -19.92 -24.94 -9.97
C VAL A 195 -20.61 -26.21 -10.45
N GLU A 196 -21.88 -26.39 -10.07
CA GLU A 196 -22.71 -27.54 -10.46
C GLU A 196 -22.94 -27.56 -11.98
N ALA A 197 -23.26 -26.42 -12.57
CA ALA A 197 -23.41 -26.31 -14.05
C ALA A 197 -22.13 -26.72 -14.78
N GLY A 198 -20.96 -26.33 -14.28
CA GLY A 198 -19.68 -26.76 -14.82
C GLY A 198 -19.45 -28.29 -14.71
N LEU A 199 -19.80 -28.87 -13.56
CA LEU A 199 -19.71 -30.33 -13.34
C LEU A 199 -20.70 -31.09 -14.21
N MET A 200 -21.94 -30.64 -14.31
CA MET A 200 -22.96 -31.24 -15.17
C MET A 200 -22.62 -31.17 -16.66
N SER A 201 -21.85 -30.16 -17.07
CA SER A 201 -21.30 -30.05 -18.43
C SER A 201 -20.12 -31.01 -18.70
N GLY A 202 -19.76 -31.89 -17.75
CA GLY A 202 -18.71 -32.87 -17.90
C GLY A 202 -17.29 -32.30 -17.77
N CYS A 203 -17.11 -31.12 -17.16
CA CYS A 203 -15.80 -30.54 -16.94
C CYS A 203 -14.94 -31.38 -15.98
N THR A 204 -13.70 -31.67 -16.36
CA THR A 204 -12.69 -32.18 -15.44
C THR A 204 -12.35 -31.14 -14.36
N LYS A 205 -11.77 -31.54 -13.22
CA LYS A 205 -11.37 -30.61 -12.15
C LYS A 205 -10.50 -29.44 -12.67
N THR A 206 -9.57 -29.73 -13.57
CA THR A 206 -8.71 -28.71 -14.19
C THR A 206 -9.50 -27.78 -15.12
N GLN A 207 -10.41 -28.33 -15.94
CA GLN A 207 -11.28 -27.52 -16.80
C GLN A 207 -12.24 -26.66 -15.99
N LEU A 208 -12.80 -27.19 -14.91
CA LEU A 208 -13.65 -26.45 -13.98
C LEU A 208 -12.88 -25.26 -13.40
N LEU A 209 -11.64 -25.49 -12.93
CA LEU A 209 -10.83 -24.41 -12.36
C LEU A 209 -10.50 -23.31 -13.39
N PHE A 210 -9.91 -23.68 -14.54
CA PHE A 210 -9.39 -22.70 -15.49
C PHE A 210 -10.44 -22.14 -16.45
N LYS A 211 -11.49 -22.88 -16.78
CA LYS A 211 -12.53 -22.45 -17.74
C LYS A 211 -13.79 -21.87 -17.07
N VAL A 212 -14.05 -22.19 -15.81
CA VAL A 212 -15.25 -21.76 -15.10
C VAL A 212 -14.89 -20.88 -13.89
N LEU A 213 -14.14 -21.41 -12.91
CA LEU A 213 -13.95 -20.72 -11.63
C LEU A 213 -13.11 -19.45 -11.77
N ILE A 214 -11.91 -19.54 -12.38
CA ILE A 214 -11.02 -18.37 -12.55
C ILE A 214 -11.68 -17.26 -13.39
N PRO A 215 -12.30 -17.55 -14.54
CA PRO A 215 -13.02 -16.53 -15.31
C PRO A 215 -14.18 -15.89 -14.54
N THR A 216 -14.93 -16.66 -13.76
CA THR A 216 -16.04 -16.15 -12.93
C THR A 216 -15.51 -15.26 -11.79
N ALA A 217 -14.41 -15.64 -11.13
CA ALA A 217 -13.76 -14.87 -10.07
C ALA A 217 -12.92 -13.69 -10.60
N ARG A 218 -12.85 -13.45 -11.91
CA ARG A 218 -11.98 -12.47 -12.55
C ARG A 218 -12.00 -11.10 -11.87
N ARG A 219 -13.19 -10.60 -11.51
CA ARG A 219 -13.35 -9.28 -10.88
C ARG A 219 -12.64 -9.20 -9.53
N ASP A 220 -12.80 -10.21 -8.68
CA ASP A 220 -12.16 -10.24 -7.36
C ASP A 220 -10.64 -10.46 -7.49
N ILE A 221 -10.20 -11.29 -8.44
CA ILE A 221 -8.78 -11.49 -8.75
C ILE A 221 -8.13 -10.18 -9.22
N LEU A 222 -8.78 -9.43 -10.13
CA LEU A 222 -8.27 -8.14 -10.61
C LEU A 222 -8.30 -7.04 -9.53
N ASN A 223 -9.25 -7.09 -8.60
CA ASN A 223 -9.19 -6.26 -7.40
C ASN A 223 -7.96 -6.60 -6.54
N GLY A 224 -7.58 -7.88 -6.47
CA GLY A 224 -6.32 -8.31 -5.86
C GLY A 224 -5.10 -7.71 -6.56
N VAL A 225 -5.06 -7.71 -7.89
CA VAL A 225 -3.98 -7.07 -8.67
C VAL A 225 -3.90 -5.58 -8.39
N ASN A 226 -5.04 -4.90 -8.31
CA ASN A 226 -5.07 -3.48 -7.95
C ASN A 226 -4.45 -3.22 -6.57
N THR A 227 -4.80 -4.04 -5.58
CA THR A 227 -4.21 -3.94 -4.22
C THR A 227 -2.69 -4.18 -4.25
N VAL A 228 -2.21 -5.13 -5.06
CA VAL A 228 -0.77 -5.37 -5.26
C VAL A 228 -0.07 -4.16 -5.85
N ILE A 229 -0.62 -3.54 -6.89
CA ILE A 229 -0.06 -2.33 -7.52
C ILE A 229 0.09 -1.22 -6.48
N MET A 230 -0.93 -0.99 -5.64
CA MET A 230 -0.89 0.02 -4.60
C MET A 230 0.19 -0.28 -3.54
N GLN A 231 0.33 -1.54 -3.13
CA GLN A 231 1.39 -1.97 -2.22
C GLN A 231 2.78 -1.82 -2.85
N CYS A 232 2.94 -2.13 -4.13
CA CYS A 232 4.20 -1.93 -4.85
C CYS A 232 4.59 -0.44 -4.88
N LEU A 233 3.65 0.46 -5.15
CA LEU A 233 3.90 1.90 -5.16
C LEU A 233 4.23 2.46 -3.77
N ALA A 234 3.56 1.98 -2.73
CA ALA A 234 3.91 2.33 -1.34
C ALA A 234 5.34 1.88 -1.00
N MET A 235 5.74 0.69 -1.47
CA MET A 235 7.07 0.15 -1.24
C MET A 235 8.18 0.87 -2.01
N VAL A 236 7.89 1.53 -3.13
CA VAL A 236 8.92 2.29 -3.89
C VAL A 236 9.63 3.32 -3.02
N VAL A 237 8.89 4.02 -2.16
CA VAL A 237 9.49 5.00 -1.24
C VAL A 237 10.37 4.31 -0.22
N ILE A 238 9.91 3.21 0.36
CA ILE A 238 10.66 2.45 1.37
C ILE A 238 11.88 1.75 0.74
N ALA A 239 11.75 1.23 -0.47
CA ALA A 239 12.84 0.65 -1.23
C ALA A 239 13.97 1.66 -1.53
N SER A 240 13.66 2.96 -1.59
CA SER A 240 14.67 4.00 -1.78
C SER A 240 15.68 4.10 -0.62
N PHE A 241 15.29 3.66 0.58
CA PHE A 241 16.22 3.60 1.73
C PHE A 241 17.30 2.52 1.57
N VAL A 242 17.05 1.54 0.72
CA VAL A 242 18.02 0.48 0.38
C VAL A 242 18.68 0.71 -0.98
N GLY A 243 18.55 1.91 -1.53
CA GLY A 243 19.24 2.33 -2.76
C GLY A 243 18.46 2.04 -4.05
N ALA A 244 17.19 1.69 -3.99
CA ALA A 244 16.35 1.57 -5.18
C ALA A 244 16.14 2.94 -5.85
N LYS A 245 16.29 2.99 -7.17
CA LYS A 245 16.16 4.20 -7.97
C LYS A 245 14.68 4.51 -8.26
N GLY A 246 14.37 5.79 -8.45
CA GLY A 246 13.03 6.25 -8.82
C GLY A 246 12.55 7.45 -8.01
N LEU A 247 11.24 7.74 -8.07
CA LEU A 247 10.61 8.86 -7.35
C LEU A 247 10.80 8.79 -5.84
N GLY A 248 10.84 7.59 -5.27
CA GLY A 248 11.10 7.40 -3.84
C GLY A 248 12.46 7.95 -3.42
N LEU A 249 13.49 7.78 -4.26
CA LEU A 249 14.83 8.32 -3.97
C LEU A 249 14.81 9.85 -4.02
N ASN A 250 14.15 10.45 -5.01
CA ASN A 250 14.00 11.91 -5.09
C ASN A 250 13.29 12.47 -3.87
N LEU A 251 12.22 11.82 -3.45
CA LEU A 251 11.47 12.17 -2.24
C LEU A 251 12.35 12.09 -0.99
N LYS A 252 13.11 10.99 -0.81
CA LYS A 252 14.03 10.81 0.30
C LYS A 252 15.11 11.90 0.34
N ILE A 253 15.73 12.21 -0.81
CA ILE A 253 16.76 13.26 -0.91
C ILE A 253 16.16 14.62 -0.55
N ALA A 254 14.97 14.94 -1.07
CA ALA A 254 14.31 16.22 -0.80
C ALA A 254 13.95 16.37 0.69
N LEU A 255 13.45 15.32 1.34
CA LEU A 255 13.14 15.32 2.78
C LEU A 255 14.40 15.47 3.65
N ASN A 256 15.44 14.71 3.35
CA ASN A 256 16.72 14.82 4.09
C ASN A 256 17.38 16.20 3.92
N SER A 257 17.09 16.89 2.81
CA SER A 257 17.57 18.25 2.52
C SER A 257 16.61 19.33 3.01
N LEU A 258 15.50 18.97 3.68
CA LEU A 258 14.43 19.87 4.13
C LEU A 258 13.86 20.76 3.01
N LYS A 259 13.87 20.28 1.76
CA LYS A 259 13.31 20.96 0.58
C LYS A 259 11.87 20.51 0.38
N ILE A 260 10.95 21.24 1.01
CA ILE A 260 9.52 20.92 1.11
C ILE A 260 8.86 20.81 -0.26
N GLY A 261 9.00 21.87 -1.04
CA GLY A 261 8.36 21.94 -2.35
C GLY A 261 8.81 20.81 -3.26
N LYS A 262 10.10 20.45 -3.27
CA LYS A 262 10.60 19.31 -4.04
C LYS A 262 10.10 17.97 -3.51
N ALA A 263 9.98 17.84 -2.19
CA ALA A 263 9.39 16.64 -1.58
C ALA A 263 7.90 16.49 -1.95
N ALA A 264 7.16 17.60 -1.93
CA ALA A 264 5.76 17.63 -2.33
C ALA A 264 5.57 17.31 -3.83
N GLU A 265 6.41 17.86 -4.71
CA GLU A 265 6.39 17.53 -6.16
C GLU A 265 6.64 16.04 -6.41
N ALA A 266 7.67 15.45 -5.80
CA ALA A 266 7.96 14.03 -5.94
C ALA A 266 6.83 13.17 -5.36
N GLY A 267 6.31 13.54 -4.19
CA GLY A 267 5.16 12.88 -3.57
C GLY A 267 3.91 12.96 -4.44
N PHE A 268 3.62 14.12 -5.03
CA PHE A 268 2.48 14.30 -5.94
C PHE A 268 2.63 13.45 -7.22
N CYS A 269 3.83 13.33 -7.79
CA CYS A 269 4.08 12.44 -8.92
C CYS A 269 3.80 10.96 -8.56
N ILE A 270 4.23 10.50 -7.38
CA ILE A 270 3.95 9.14 -6.91
C ILE A 270 2.44 8.90 -6.80
N VAL A 271 1.72 9.84 -6.16
CA VAL A 271 0.27 9.78 -6.03
C VAL A 271 -0.43 9.77 -7.38
N LEU A 272 0.01 10.63 -8.31
CA LEU A 272 -0.59 10.74 -9.64
C LEU A 272 -0.45 9.42 -10.41
N ILE A 273 0.72 8.80 -10.39
CA ILE A 273 0.95 7.48 -10.98
C ILE A 273 0.07 6.44 -10.30
N ALA A 274 -0.03 6.47 -8.97
CA ALA A 274 -0.88 5.57 -8.21
C ALA A 274 -2.35 5.69 -8.62
N VAL A 275 -2.87 6.91 -8.70
CA VAL A 275 -4.26 7.18 -9.12
C VAL A 275 -4.51 6.72 -10.56
N ILE A 276 -3.59 6.99 -11.48
CA ILE A 276 -3.71 6.55 -12.89
C ILE A 276 -3.79 5.03 -12.95
N LEU A 277 -2.85 4.32 -12.31
CA LEU A 277 -2.81 2.87 -12.32
C LEU A 277 -4.04 2.25 -11.63
N ASP A 278 -4.47 2.80 -10.49
CA ASP A 278 -5.69 2.36 -9.79
C ASP A 278 -6.92 2.47 -10.69
N ARG A 279 -7.12 3.65 -11.30
CA ARG A 279 -8.29 3.88 -12.15
C ARG A 279 -8.26 3.04 -13.43
N PHE A 280 -7.09 2.86 -14.03
CA PHE A 280 -6.93 2.00 -15.21
C PHE A 280 -7.21 0.53 -14.89
N THR A 281 -6.68 0.03 -13.78
CA THR A 281 -6.88 -1.36 -13.34
C THR A 281 -8.33 -1.61 -12.97
N LYS A 282 -8.98 -0.71 -12.23
CA LYS A 282 -10.41 -0.80 -11.89
C LYS A 282 -11.29 -0.76 -13.14
N ALA A 283 -11.01 0.13 -14.10
CA ALA A 283 -11.75 0.20 -15.35
C ALA A 283 -11.59 -1.10 -16.16
N TRP A 284 -10.37 -1.66 -16.20
CA TRP A 284 -10.12 -2.95 -16.84
C TRP A 284 -10.84 -4.11 -16.14
N ALA A 285 -10.84 -4.13 -14.81
CA ALA A 285 -11.54 -5.15 -14.01
C ALA A 285 -13.05 -5.14 -14.23
N ASN A 286 -13.63 -3.94 -14.38
CA ASN A 286 -15.07 -3.76 -14.55
C ASN A 286 -15.53 -3.90 -16.03
N LYS A 287 -14.60 -3.98 -16.97
CA LYS A 287 -14.96 -4.17 -18.38
C LYS A 287 -15.55 -5.56 -18.57
N GLN A 288 -16.81 -5.61 -19.01
CA GLN A 288 -17.48 -6.87 -19.36
C GLN A 288 -16.78 -7.50 -20.55
N VAL A 289 -16.57 -8.80 -20.47
CA VAL A 289 -16.04 -9.60 -21.57
C VAL A 289 -17.21 -10.32 -22.20
N ASP A 290 -17.60 -9.93 -23.40
CA ASP A 290 -18.59 -10.66 -24.18
C ASP A 290 -17.96 -11.95 -24.69
N TYR A 291 -18.34 -13.06 -24.04
CA TYR A 291 -17.84 -14.40 -24.41
C TYR A 291 -18.54 -14.98 -25.64
N PHE A 292 -19.64 -14.37 -26.09
CA PHE A 292 -20.51 -14.89 -27.15
C PHE A 292 -20.31 -14.22 -28.52
N GLU A 293 -19.52 -13.17 -28.63
CA GLU A 293 -19.19 -12.56 -29.92
C GLU A 293 -18.06 -13.29 -30.62
N ASN A 294 -18.30 -13.73 -31.86
CA ASN A 294 -17.26 -14.19 -32.79
C ASN A 294 -16.44 -12.99 -33.27
N LEU A 295 -15.62 -12.42 -32.36
CA LEU A 295 -14.75 -11.29 -32.67
C LEU A 295 -13.59 -11.74 -33.56
N THR A 296 -13.36 -11.02 -34.66
CA THR A 296 -12.14 -11.18 -35.47
C THR A 296 -10.90 -10.83 -34.63
N PHE A 297 -9.71 -11.34 -35.00
CA PHE A 297 -8.44 -11.05 -34.31
C PHE A 297 -8.23 -9.55 -34.09
N PHE A 298 -8.49 -8.71 -35.09
CA PHE A 298 -8.37 -7.25 -34.96
C PHE A 298 -9.36 -6.64 -33.98
N GLN A 299 -10.58 -7.12 -33.91
CA GLN A 299 -11.58 -6.64 -32.95
C GLN A 299 -11.22 -7.07 -31.52
N ARG A 300 -10.74 -8.31 -31.36
CA ARG A 300 -10.34 -8.87 -30.06
C ARG A 300 -9.14 -8.13 -29.45
N TYR A 301 -8.17 -7.76 -30.27
CA TYR A 301 -6.94 -7.09 -29.86
C TYR A 301 -6.90 -5.59 -30.19
N LYS A 302 -8.02 -5.00 -30.60
CA LYS A 302 -8.14 -3.59 -31.00
C LYS A 302 -7.44 -2.63 -30.04
N LEU A 303 -7.59 -2.87 -28.73
CA LEU A 303 -7.00 -2.06 -27.67
C LEU A 303 -5.46 -2.08 -27.70
N LEU A 304 -4.89 -3.28 -27.77
CA LEU A 304 -3.44 -3.48 -27.85
C LEU A 304 -2.87 -2.94 -29.16
N ILE A 305 -3.59 -3.11 -30.25
CA ILE A 305 -3.16 -2.64 -31.58
C ILE A 305 -3.12 -1.13 -31.62
N ILE A 306 -4.20 -0.44 -31.18
CA ILE A 306 -4.24 1.03 -31.17
C ILE A 306 -3.17 1.59 -30.23
N PHE A 307 -3.02 1.02 -29.03
CA PHE A 307 -1.99 1.42 -28.09
C PHE A 307 -0.58 1.22 -28.64
N GLY A 308 -0.27 0.03 -29.16
CA GLY A 308 1.03 -0.29 -29.70
C GLY A 308 1.39 0.54 -30.95
N THR A 309 0.44 0.69 -31.89
CA THR A 309 0.66 1.52 -33.10
C THR A 309 0.83 3.00 -32.78
N SER A 310 0.09 3.54 -31.80
CA SER A 310 0.26 4.93 -31.40
C SER A 310 1.63 5.18 -30.77
N ILE A 311 2.08 4.32 -29.87
CA ILE A 311 3.44 4.42 -29.29
C ILE A 311 4.49 4.34 -30.38
N LEU A 312 4.36 3.40 -31.31
CA LEU A 312 5.30 3.22 -32.42
C LEU A 312 5.37 4.49 -33.30
N ILE A 313 4.23 5.02 -33.71
CA ILE A 313 4.16 6.21 -34.57
C ILE A 313 4.80 7.42 -33.88
N PHE A 314 4.44 7.70 -32.61
CA PHE A 314 5.02 8.83 -31.88
C PHE A 314 6.51 8.63 -31.56
N SER A 315 6.95 7.38 -31.35
CA SER A 315 8.38 7.07 -31.19
C SER A 315 9.15 7.33 -32.48
N ILE A 316 8.60 6.94 -33.62
CA ILE A 316 9.20 7.21 -34.96
C ILE A 316 9.25 8.71 -35.22
N ILE A 317 8.17 9.46 -34.95
CA ILE A 317 8.14 10.93 -35.11
C ILE A 317 9.21 11.58 -34.25
N ALA A 318 9.32 11.20 -32.98
CA ALA A 318 10.32 11.72 -32.06
C ALA A 318 11.75 11.36 -32.50
N PHE A 319 11.97 10.14 -33.02
CA PHE A 319 13.26 9.69 -33.56
C PHE A 319 13.67 10.51 -34.80
N ILE A 320 12.76 10.69 -35.76
CA ILE A 320 13.02 11.48 -36.96
C ILE A 320 13.29 12.95 -36.57
N ALA A 321 12.49 13.53 -35.66
CA ALA A 321 12.68 14.90 -35.18
C ALA A 321 14.04 15.07 -34.50
N ASN A 322 14.52 14.06 -33.76
CA ASN A 322 15.83 14.10 -33.11
C ASN A 322 16.99 14.07 -34.13
N GLY A 323 16.83 13.38 -35.27
CA GLY A 323 17.84 13.32 -36.33
C GLY A 323 17.94 14.59 -37.17
N TYR A 324 16.84 15.35 -37.33
CA TYR A 324 16.79 16.58 -38.13
C TYR A 324 17.05 17.88 -37.36
N PHE A 325 16.83 17.89 -36.05
CA PHE A 325 16.89 19.08 -35.21
C PHE A 325 17.73 18.83 -33.97
N ASP A 326 19.03 19.06 -34.02
CA ASP A 326 19.97 18.92 -32.91
C ASP A 326 19.57 19.64 -31.61
N LYS A 327 18.61 20.53 -31.67
CA LYS A 327 18.13 21.34 -30.52
C LYS A 327 16.83 20.84 -29.89
N ILE A 328 16.15 19.81 -30.44
CA ILE A 328 14.82 19.38 -29.98
C ILE A 328 14.89 18.03 -29.24
N ASN A 329 15.92 17.80 -28.45
CA ASN A 329 15.98 16.67 -27.51
C ASN A 329 14.84 16.68 -26.47
N TYR A 330 14.09 17.80 -26.39
CA TYR A 330 12.95 17.97 -25.48
C TYR A 330 11.75 17.05 -25.78
N LEU A 331 11.63 16.49 -26.98
CA LEU A 331 10.58 15.53 -27.32
C LEU A 331 10.82 14.15 -26.68
N TYR A 332 12.06 13.85 -26.32
CA TYR A 332 12.42 12.59 -25.66
C TYR A 332 12.35 12.70 -24.14
N VAL A 333 13.10 13.65 -23.58
CA VAL A 333 13.22 13.86 -22.13
C VAL A 333 13.37 15.36 -21.89
N ILE A 334 12.57 15.90 -21.00
CA ILE A 334 12.77 17.26 -20.48
C ILE A 334 13.84 17.17 -19.38
N PRO A 335 15.00 17.83 -19.54
CA PRO A 335 16.03 17.83 -18.51
C PRO A 335 15.49 18.39 -17.19
N ILE A 336 15.89 17.79 -16.07
CA ILE A 336 15.45 18.20 -14.73
C ILE A 336 15.69 19.69 -14.47
N GLU A 337 16.79 20.23 -15.01
CA GLU A 337 17.16 21.64 -14.89
C GLU A 337 16.22 22.61 -15.63
N LYS A 338 15.52 22.12 -16.66
CA LYS A 338 14.59 22.89 -17.49
C LYS A 338 13.13 22.49 -17.28
N GLY A 339 12.87 21.56 -16.39
CA GLY A 339 11.51 21.21 -15.96
C GLY A 339 10.85 22.36 -15.22
N PHE A 340 9.55 22.47 -15.39
CA PHE A 340 8.74 23.38 -14.58
C PHE A 340 8.79 22.92 -13.12
N THR A 341 8.79 23.84 -12.17
CA THR A 341 8.74 23.51 -10.75
C THR A 341 7.80 24.45 -10.01
N PHE A 342 6.92 23.88 -9.20
CA PHE A 342 6.11 24.62 -8.24
C PHE A 342 6.75 24.65 -6.85
N ALA A 343 7.91 24.02 -6.68
CA ALA A 343 8.56 23.85 -5.39
C ALA A 343 8.64 25.17 -4.62
N HIS A 344 9.08 26.25 -5.29
CA HIS A 344 9.23 27.56 -4.64
C HIS A 344 7.89 28.18 -4.20
N TYR A 345 6.77 27.92 -4.91
CA TYR A 345 5.44 28.39 -4.47
C TYR A 345 4.95 27.60 -3.27
N ILE A 346 5.25 26.29 -3.23
CA ILE A 346 4.91 25.45 -2.09
C ILE A 346 5.77 25.86 -0.88
N ASP A 347 7.08 26.07 -1.09
CA ASP A 347 7.97 26.56 -0.04
C ASP A 347 7.49 27.90 0.50
N ALA A 348 7.19 28.88 -0.38
CA ALA A 348 6.64 30.17 0.03
C ALA A 348 5.29 30.08 0.75
N ALA A 349 4.40 29.18 0.31
CA ALA A 349 3.12 28.95 0.99
C ALA A 349 3.31 28.34 2.39
N VAL A 350 4.25 27.43 2.53
CA VAL A 350 4.59 26.80 3.82
C VAL A 350 5.25 27.84 4.74
N ASP A 351 6.18 28.63 4.23
CA ASP A 351 6.82 29.71 5.00
C ASP A 351 5.77 30.71 5.47
N TRP A 352 4.82 31.11 4.60
CA TRP A 352 3.71 31.99 4.97
C TRP A 352 2.82 31.38 6.07
N VAL A 353 2.46 30.08 5.97
CA VAL A 353 1.70 29.39 7.00
C VAL A 353 2.51 29.33 8.28
N TRP A 354 3.80 29.01 8.20
CA TRP A 354 4.70 28.96 9.34
C TRP A 354 4.81 30.33 10.04
N GLU A 355 5.09 31.39 9.31
CA GLU A 355 5.21 32.74 9.86
C GLU A 355 3.90 33.23 10.46
N THR A 356 2.77 33.01 9.76
CA THR A 356 1.45 33.48 10.20
C THR A 356 0.95 32.73 11.44
N PHE A 357 1.13 31.41 11.47
CA PHE A 357 0.56 30.55 12.51
C PHE A 357 1.61 30.00 13.51
N PHE A 358 2.85 30.47 13.44
CA PHE A 358 3.96 29.97 14.26
C PHE A 358 3.60 29.83 15.74
N TYR A 359 3.08 30.91 16.36
CA TYR A 359 2.73 30.89 17.77
C TYR A 359 1.61 29.89 18.09
N SER A 360 0.60 29.81 17.23
CA SER A 360 -0.51 28.88 17.41
C SER A 360 -0.07 27.44 17.23
N LEU A 361 0.69 27.15 16.18
CA LEU A 361 1.22 25.81 15.89
C LEU A 361 2.19 25.35 16.97
N ASN A 362 3.10 26.23 17.39
CA ASN A 362 4.07 25.91 18.44
C ASN A 362 3.40 25.74 19.81
N SER A 363 2.43 26.57 20.14
CA SER A 363 1.64 26.44 21.37
C SER A 363 0.83 25.15 21.39
N PHE A 364 0.22 24.79 20.26
CA PHE A 364 -0.51 23.54 20.12
C PHE A 364 0.43 22.32 20.22
N ASN A 365 1.58 22.37 19.53
CA ASN A 365 2.59 21.31 19.62
C ASN A 365 3.09 21.15 21.06
N LYS A 366 3.43 22.26 21.72
CA LYS A 366 3.87 22.26 23.12
C LYS A 366 2.77 21.71 24.06
N PHE A 367 1.53 22.15 23.89
CA PHE A 367 0.39 21.62 24.64
C PHE A 367 0.25 20.12 24.47
N LEU A 368 0.24 19.62 23.23
CA LEU A 368 0.17 18.17 22.99
C LEU A 368 1.33 17.42 23.64
N LEU A 369 2.56 17.90 23.46
CA LEU A 369 3.75 17.23 24.00
C LEU A 369 3.80 17.24 25.52
N THR A 370 3.47 18.37 26.18
CA THR A 370 3.64 18.51 27.64
C THR A 370 2.44 18.06 28.44
N GLU A 371 1.23 18.40 27.98
CA GLU A 371 0.00 18.17 28.74
C GLU A 371 -0.72 16.87 28.38
N VAL A 372 -0.49 16.32 27.16
CA VAL A 372 -1.18 15.12 26.71
C VAL A 372 -0.21 13.95 26.58
N LEU A 373 0.77 14.07 25.68
CA LEU A 373 1.64 12.94 25.33
C LEU A 373 2.68 12.63 26.40
N GLY A 374 3.24 13.66 27.03
CA GLY A 374 4.22 13.52 28.12
C GLY A 374 3.66 12.75 29.33
N PRO A 375 2.51 13.14 29.89
CA PRO A 375 1.85 12.38 30.95
C PRO A 375 1.48 10.94 30.51
N MET A 376 0.96 10.75 29.28
CA MET A 376 0.66 9.41 28.78
C MET A 376 1.92 8.55 28.66
N LYS A 377 3.00 9.07 28.07
CA LYS A 377 4.29 8.38 27.97
C LYS A 377 4.81 7.97 29.35
N LYS A 378 4.76 8.89 30.33
CA LYS A 378 5.15 8.62 31.71
C LYS A 378 4.26 7.55 32.37
N ALA A 379 2.95 7.60 32.15
CA ALA A 379 2.01 6.62 32.68
C ALA A 379 2.29 5.20 32.14
N TYR A 380 2.52 5.09 30.82
CA TYR A 380 2.85 3.80 30.18
C TYR A 380 4.21 3.26 30.68
N LEU A 381 5.26 4.07 30.67
CA LEU A 381 6.59 3.67 31.12
C LEU A 381 6.67 3.39 32.63
N GLY A 382 5.84 4.08 33.42
CA GLY A 382 5.76 3.85 34.87
C GLY A 382 4.91 2.65 35.27
N MET A 383 4.22 2.00 34.32
CA MET A 383 3.34 0.89 34.61
C MET A 383 4.17 -0.42 34.76
N PRO A 384 4.08 -1.11 35.91
CA PRO A 384 4.76 -2.38 36.09
C PRO A 384 4.32 -3.41 35.03
N VAL A 385 5.23 -4.26 34.58
CA VAL A 385 4.94 -5.31 33.58
C VAL A 385 3.71 -6.13 33.96
N VAL A 386 3.63 -6.53 35.26
CA VAL A 386 2.52 -7.32 35.79
C VAL A 386 1.19 -6.56 35.64
N ALA A 387 1.18 -5.25 35.89
CA ALA A 387 -0.03 -4.43 35.76
C ALA A 387 -0.49 -4.32 34.31
N THR A 388 0.43 -4.13 33.37
CA THR A 388 0.12 -4.10 31.94
C THR A 388 -0.42 -5.44 31.44
N LEU A 389 0.19 -6.56 31.88
CA LEU A 389 -0.26 -7.91 31.52
C LEU A 389 -1.66 -8.20 32.13
N THR A 390 -1.87 -7.89 33.39
CA THR A 390 -3.18 -8.12 34.04
C THR A 390 -4.28 -7.26 33.44
N LEU A 391 -4.00 -6.01 33.05
CA LEU A 391 -4.95 -5.14 32.38
C LEU A 391 -5.33 -5.68 30.99
N THR A 392 -4.34 -6.03 30.17
CA THR A 392 -4.58 -6.54 28.81
C THR A 392 -5.28 -7.90 28.83
N MET A 393 -4.86 -8.79 29.75
CA MET A 393 -5.51 -10.09 29.94
C MET A 393 -6.93 -9.95 30.50
N GLY A 394 -7.16 -8.99 31.41
CA GLY A 394 -8.48 -8.72 31.99
C GLY A 394 -9.46 -8.22 30.94
N VAL A 395 -9.06 -7.27 30.09
CA VAL A 395 -9.88 -6.80 28.95
C VAL A 395 -10.17 -7.96 27.99
N ALA A 396 -9.16 -8.74 27.64
CA ALA A 396 -9.33 -9.90 26.76
C ALA A 396 -10.25 -10.98 27.37
N TYR A 397 -10.21 -11.17 28.69
CA TYR A 397 -11.08 -12.11 29.41
C TYR A 397 -12.55 -11.65 29.41
N ILE A 398 -12.80 -10.40 29.70
CA ILE A 398 -14.17 -9.82 29.73
C ILE A 398 -14.84 -9.92 28.35
N ILE A 399 -14.07 -9.73 27.26
CA ILE A 399 -14.60 -9.69 25.90
C ILE A 399 -14.67 -11.08 25.28
N GLY A 400 -13.63 -11.91 25.42
CA GLY A 400 -13.49 -13.15 24.67
C GLY A 400 -13.25 -14.41 25.51
N GLY A 401 -13.35 -14.28 26.85
CA GLY A 401 -13.16 -15.38 27.78
C GLY A 401 -11.71 -15.84 27.95
N ILE A 402 -11.54 -16.96 28.67
CA ILE A 402 -10.22 -17.44 29.11
C ILE A 402 -9.26 -17.75 27.96
N ARG A 403 -9.74 -18.31 26.86
CA ARG A 403 -8.90 -18.68 25.71
C ARG A 403 -8.28 -17.44 25.06
N THR A 404 -9.08 -16.39 24.86
CA THR A 404 -8.62 -15.10 24.31
C THR A 404 -7.65 -14.41 25.26
N SER A 405 -7.92 -14.45 26.57
CA SER A 405 -7.05 -13.90 27.61
C SER A 405 -5.68 -14.57 27.63
N LEU A 406 -5.62 -15.90 27.59
CA LEU A 406 -4.37 -16.64 27.58
C LEU A 406 -3.56 -16.38 26.29
N LEU A 407 -4.23 -16.29 25.14
CA LEU A 407 -3.57 -16.03 23.86
C LEU A 407 -2.95 -14.61 23.85
N VAL A 408 -3.71 -13.60 24.24
CA VAL A 408 -3.24 -12.20 24.32
C VAL A 408 -2.16 -12.07 25.38
N GLY A 409 -2.37 -12.69 26.57
CA GLY A 409 -1.39 -12.71 27.65
C GLY A 409 -0.06 -13.35 27.24
N GLY A 410 -0.10 -14.46 26.51
CA GLY A 410 1.09 -15.12 25.98
C GLY A 410 1.86 -14.25 24.98
N MET A 411 1.15 -13.56 24.07
CA MET A 411 1.77 -12.62 23.13
C MET A 411 2.43 -11.46 23.85
N MET A 412 1.74 -10.83 24.80
CA MET A 412 2.26 -9.70 25.57
C MET A 412 3.39 -10.10 26.51
N LEU A 413 3.31 -11.30 27.12
CA LEU A 413 4.37 -11.85 27.95
C LEU A 413 5.65 -12.08 27.14
N PHE A 414 5.52 -12.61 25.93
CA PHE A 414 6.66 -12.80 25.03
C PHE A 414 7.39 -11.48 24.73
N ILE A 415 6.65 -10.38 24.52
CA ILE A 415 7.24 -9.05 24.35
C ILE A 415 7.88 -8.59 25.66
N ALA A 416 7.21 -8.77 26.80
CA ALA A 416 7.66 -8.32 28.10
C ALA A 416 8.95 -9.02 28.58
N MET A 417 9.18 -10.27 28.16
CA MET A 417 10.42 -11.00 28.45
C MET A 417 11.64 -10.49 27.67
N SER A 418 11.44 -9.56 26.72
CA SER A 418 12.51 -8.99 25.94
C SER A 418 13.10 -7.74 26.57
N LYS A 419 14.35 -7.40 26.22
CA LYS A 419 14.99 -6.13 26.62
C LYS A 419 14.39 -4.88 25.92
N TYR A 420 13.39 -5.06 25.09
CA TYR A 420 12.77 -3.99 24.28
C TYR A 420 11.40 -3.54 24.81
N TRP A 421 11.04 -3.97 26.03
CA TRP A 421 9.74 -3.68 26.64
C TRP A 421 9.42 -2.19 26.69
N ASP A 422 10.36 -1.35 27.13
CA ASP A 422 10.16 0.09 27.23
C ASP A 422 9.86 0.72 25.86
N ARG A 423 10.54 0.27 24.81
CA ARG A 423 10.29 0.72 23.44
C ARG A 423 8.92 0.24 22.91
N ALA A 424 8.50 -0.96 23.31
CA ALA A 424 7.17 -1.46 23.02
C ALA A 424 6.08 -0.62 23.71
N LEU A 425 6.29 -0.21 24.96
CA LEU A 425 5.38 0.70 25.67
C LEU A 425 5.29 2.07 24.99
N ILE A 426 6.41 2.59 24.47
CA ILE A 426 6.40 3.83 23.68
C ILE A 426 5.56 3.68 22.42
N THR A 427 5.74 2.59 21.67
CA THR A 427 4.89 2.30 20.50
C THR A 427 3.41 2.16 20.89
N MET A 428 3.14 1.51 22.03
CA MET A 428 1.77 1.30 22.53
C MET A 428 1.05 2.60 22.89
N TYR A 429 1.70 3.53 23.62
CA TYR A 429 1.02 4.78 23.97
C TYR A 429 0.69 5.61 22.72
N MET A 430 1.64 5.70 21.78
CA MET A 430 1.42 6.42 20.53
C MET A 430 0.28 5.78 19.72
N ALA A 431 0.32 4.46 19.55
CA ALA A 431 -0.72 3.74 18.85
C ALA A 431 -2.08 3.88 19.51
N THR A 432 -2.16 3.75 20.84
CA THR A 432 -3.43 3.88 21.59
C THR A 432 -4.07 5.25 21.39
N PHE A 433 -3.29 6.31 21.55
CA PHE A 433 -3.79 7.68 21.35
C PHE A 433 -4.27 7.90 19.92
N ALA A 434 -3.44 7.54 18.94
CA ALA A 434 -3.76 7.74 17.53
C ALA A 434 -4.98 6.89 17.08
N VAL A 435 -5.10 5.64 17.56
CA VAL A 435 -6.26 4.77 17.26
C VAL A 435 -7.56 5.36 17.81
N ILE A 436 -7.55 5.84 19.07
CA ILE A 436 -8.72 6.45 19.67
C ILE A 436 -9.15 7.67 18.86
N MET A 437 -8.21 8.59 18.60
CA MET A 437 -8.51 9.82 17.86
C MET A 437 -8.94 9.56 16.42
N ALA A 438 -8.26 8.66 15.71
CA ALA A 438 -8.60 8.29 14.33
C ALA A 438 -9.95 7.57 14.24
N SER A 439 -10.25 6.68 15.18
CA SER A 439 -11.53 5.98 15.24
C SER A 439 -12.68 6.93 15.53
N LEU A 440 -12.52 7.82 16.51
CA LEU A 440 -13.53 8.84 16.84
C LEU A 440 -13.81 9.74 15.62
N ASN A 441 -12.74 10.29 15.01
CA ASN A 441 -12.88 11.12 13.80
C ASN A 441 -13.55 10.35 12.66
N GLY A 442 -13.13 9.11 12.41
CA GLY A 442 -13.68 8.30 11.34
C GLY A 442 -15.14 7.93 11.56
N ILE A 443 -15.55 7.61 12.78
CA ILE A 443 -16.94 7.34 13.14
C ILE A 443 -17.78 8.59 12.98
N ILE A 444 -17.32 9.75 13.45
CA ILE A 444 -18.05 11.02 13.35
C ILE A 444 -18.22 11.41 11.88
N VAL A 445 -17.12 11.48 11.12
CA VAL A 445 -17.15 11.85 9.70
C VAL A 445 -18.00 10.85 8.90
N GLY A 446 -17.75 9.55 9.08
CA GLY A 446 -18.52 8.50 8.41
C GLY A 446 -20.02 8.60 8.69
N SER A 447 -20.40 8.84 9.93
CA SER A 447 -21.81 8.98 10.34
C SER A 447 -22.50 10.21 9.75
N ILE A 448 -21.80 11.35 9.68
CA ILE A 448 -22.36 12.58 9.08
C ILE A 448 -22.63 12.35 7.58
N PHE A 449 -21.66 11.80 6.86
CA PHE A 449 -21.79 11.60 5.41
C PHE A 449 -22.67 10.40 5.01
N ALA A 450 -22.83 9.40 5.88
CA ALA A 450 -23.69 8.24 5.62
C ALA A 450 -25.19 8.59 5.59
N GLN A 451 -25.59 9.77 6.10
CA GLN A 451 -27.01 10.16 6.14
C GLN A 451 -27.65 10.34 4.77
N THR A 452 -26.88 10.49 3.72
CA THR A 452 -27.37 10.67 2.35
C THR A 452 -26.57 9.81 1.36
N GLU A 453 -27.23 9.30 0.32
CA GLU A 453 -26.53 8.54 -0.74
C GLU A 453 -25.41 9.35 -1.42
N ARG A 454 -25.65 10.65 -1.64
CA ARG A 454 -24.65 11.54 -2.24
C ARG A 454 -23.48 11.73 -1.29
N GLY A 455 -23.75 11.94 0.00
CA GLY A 455 -22.71 12.06 1.03
C GLY A 455 -21.86 10.79 1.11
N SER A 456 -22.50 9.62 1.18
CA SER A 456 -21.81 8.32 1.17
C SER A 456 -20.90 8.16 -0.05
N LYS A 457 -21.37 8.48 -1.25
CA LYS A 457 -20.59 8.40 -2.49
C LYS A 457 -19.38 9.36 -2.48
N ILE A 458 -19.59 10.58 -2.00
CA ILE A 458 -18.51 11.60 -1.91
C ILE A 458 -17.45 11.14 -0.93
N ILE A 459 -17.81 10.80 0.30
CA ILE A 459 -16.84 10.45 1.34
C ILE A 459 -16.10 9.15 1.01
N LEU A 460 -16.77 8.16 0.43
CA LEU A 460 -16.10 6.94 -0.03
C LEU A 460 -15.11 7.23 -1.16
N SER A 461 -15.44 8.14 -2.08
CA SER A 461 -14.48 8.58 -3.12
C SER A 461 -13.29 9.34 -2.53
N VAL A 462 -13.51 10.13 -1.48
CA VAL A 462 -12.45 10.81 -0.72
C VAL A 462 -11.58 9.77 0.00
N CYS A 463 -12.18 8.79 0.67
CA CYS A 463 -11.44 7.69 1.28
C CYS A 463 -10.62 6.91 0.26
N ASP A 464 -11.19 6.59 -0.91
CA ASP A 464 -10.47 5.93 -2.00
C ASP A 464 -9.27 6.76 -2.47
N PHE A 465 -9.44 8.07 -2.61
CA PHE A 465 -8.36 8.98 -2.97
C PHE A 465 -7.25 8.96 -1.92
N PHE A 466 -7.56 9.16 -0.66
CA PHE A 466 -6.57 9.14 0.41
C PHE A 466 -5.88 7.78 0.58
N GLU A 467 -6.57 6.66 0.41
CA GLU A 467 -5.96 5.32 0.49
C GLU A 467 -4.97 5.05 -0.66
N THR A 468 -5.09 5.75 -1.80
CA THR A 468 -4.13 5.65 -2.89
C THR A 468 -2.80 6.34 -2.58
N PHE A 469 -2.75 7.22 -1.56
CA PHE A 469 -1.51 7.86 -1.15
C PHE A 469 -0.62 6.87 -0.39
N PRO A 470 0.66 6.75 -0.76
CA PRO A 470 1.63 6.05 0.08
C PRO A 470 1.68 6.69 1.47
N SER A 471 1.68 5.85 2.51
CA SER A 471 1.64 6.30 3.91
C SER A 471 2.69 7.36 4.25
N PHE A 472 3.86 7.26 3.65
CA PHE A 472 4.96 8.19 3.86
C PHE A 472 4.66 9.64 3.42
N VAL A 473 3.80 9.84 2.41
CA VAL A 473 3.45 11.18 1.90
C VAL A 473 2.71 12.01 2.95
N TYR A 474 1.99 11.35 3.87
CA TYR A 474 1.30 12.04 4.97
C TYR A 474 2.25 12.71 5.97
N LEU A 475 3.48 12.22 6.10
CA LEU A 475 4.49 12.81 6.99
C LEU A 475 4.96 14.18 6.50
N ILE A 476 5.00 14.40 5.17
CA ILE A 476 5.57 15.60 4.57
C ILE A 476 4.95 16.88 5.15
N PRO A 477 3.64 17.14 5.01
CA PRO A 477 3.05 18.39 5.48
C PRO A 477 3.12 18.52 7.00
N VAL A 478 3.08 17.42 7.73
CA VAL A 478 3.02 17.46 9.21
C VAL A 478 4.38 17.75 9.83
N ILE A 479 5.47 17.23 9.24
CA ILE A 479 6.85 17.55 9.69
C ILE A 479 7.09 19.06 9.60
N PHE A 480 6.55 19.71 8.58
CA PHE A 480 6.74 21.14 8.39
C PHE A 480 5.98 21.99 9.38
N LEU A 481 4.76 21.57 9.71
CA LEU A 481 3.92 22.33 10.64
C LEU A 481 4.34 22.13 12.10
N PHE A 482 4.88 20.96 12.45
CA PHE A 482 5.12 20.57 13.86
C PHE A 482 6.57 20.13 14.13
N ASN A 483 7.47 20.32 13.16
CA ASN A 483 8.87 19.86 13.24
C ASN A 483 9.00 18.34 13.44
N ILE A 484 10.20 17.89 13.77
CA ILE A 484 10.54 16.49 14.04
C ILE A 484 10.20 16.20 15.51
N THR A 485 8.94 15.83 15.76
CA THR A 485 8.41 15.55 17.10
C THR A 485 7.45 14.35 17.08
N ASP A 486 7.17 13.78 18.26
CA ASP A 486 6.13 12.73 18.42
C ASP A 486 4.76 13.23 17.95
N THR A 487 4.46 14.53 18.10
CA THR A 487 3.24 15.16 17.59
C THR A 487 3.08 14.99 16.09
N SER A 488 4.16 15.17 15.33
CA SER A 488 4.11 15.04 13.86
C SER A 488 3.73 13.63 13.43
N VAL A 489 4.34 12.62 14.06
CA VAL A 489 3.99 11.21 13.78
C VAL A 489 2.55 10.91 14.13
N LEU A 490 2.09 11.39 15.28
CA LEU A 490 0.72 11.16 15.76
C LEU A 490 -0.33 11.81 14.88
N ILE A 491 -0.14 13.06 14.46
CA ILE A 491 -1.07 13.75 13.56
C ILE A 491 -1.13 13.01 12.21
N ALA A 492 0.03 12.67 11.65
CA ALA A 492 0.08 11.90 10.40
C ALA A 492 -0.60 10.52 10.55
N ALA A 493 -0.39 9.84 11.68
CA ALA A 493 -1.04 8.56 11.98
C ALA A 493 -2.57 8.70 12.13
N ILE A 494 -3.04 9.76 12.80
CA ILE A 494 -4.48 10.04 12.95
C ILE A 494 -5.12 10.28 11.58
N VAL A 495 -4.53 11.14 10.74
CA VAL A 495 -5.07 11.45 9.42
C VAL A 495 -5.13 10.19 8.54
N TYR A 496 -4.02 9.44 8.48
CA TYR A 496 -3.94 8.22 7.69
C TYR A 496 -4.91 7.13 8.17
N ALA A 497 -4.97 6.89 9.48
CA ALA A 497 -5.79 5.85 10.06
C ALA A 497 -7.29 6.21 10.21
N THR A 498 -7.67 7.48 10.01
CA THR A 498 -9.09 7.90 9.95
C THR A 498 -9.79 7.32 8.72
N VAL A 499 -9.08 7.07 7.63
CA VAL A 499 -9.65 6.60 6.36
C VAL A 499 -10.40 5.27 6.51
N PRO A 500 -9.80 4.17 7.03
CA PRO A 500 -10.53 2.91 7.22
C PRO A 500 -11.69 3.05 8.21
N ALA A 501 -11.52 3.78 9.32
CA ALA A 501 -12.61 4.00 10.27
C ALA A 501 -13.82 4.67 9.60
N THR A 502 -13.59 5.71 8.79
CA THR A 502 -14.65 6.40 8.03
C THR A 502 -15.33 5.46 7.05
N ARG A 503 -14.57 4.72 6.26
CA ARG A 503 -15.09 3.80 5.23
C ARG A 503 -15.98 2.72 5.83
N TYR A 504 -15.51 2.02 6.85
CA TYR A 504 -16.27 0.95 7.49
C TYR A 504 -17.49 1.47 8.25
N THR A 505 -17.43 2.71 8.77
CA THR A 505 -18.61 3.36 9.38
C THR A 505 -19.69 3.61 8.33
N VAL A 506 -19.33 4.15 7.16
CA VAL A 506 -20.27 4.37 6.06
C VAL A 506 -20.85 3.04 5.56
N TRP A 507 -20.00 2.02 5.37
CA TRP A 507 -20.48 0.70 4.94
C TRP A 507 -21.41 0.05 5.97
N GLY A 508 -21.07 0.15 7.25
CA GLY A 508 -21.88 -0.37 8.35
C GLY A 508 -23.27 0.28 8.39
N LEU A 509 -23.31 1.61 8.33
CA LEU A 509 -24.58 2.35 8.36
C LEU A 509 -25.42 2.09 7.09
N ASN A 510 -24.79 2.04 5.92
CA ASN A 510 -25.49 1.74 4.67
C ASN A 510 -25.94 0.26 4.57
N SER A 511 -25.43 -0.64 5.40
CA SER A 511 -25.86 -2.05 5.44
C SER A 511 -27.10 -2.30 6.29
N VAL A 512 -27.55 -1.30 7.06
CA VAL A 512 -28.78 -1.40 7.87
C VAL A 512 -30.00 -1.49 6.94
N PRO A 513 -30.87 -2.50 7.09
CA PRO A 513 -32.03 -2.69 6.23
C PRO A 513 -32.99 -1.47 6.24
N LEU A 514 -33.46 -1.06 5.07
CA LEU A 514 -34.36 0.09 4.92
C LEU A 514 -35.65 -0.08 5.74
N SER A 515 -36.14 -1.32 5.87
CA SER A 515 -37.32 -1.63 6.69
C SER A 515 -37.18 -1.21 8.15
N LEU A 516 -35.97 -1.26 8.73
CA LEU A 516 -35.72 -0.81 10.09
C LEU A 516 -35.68 0.73 10.20
N HIS A 517 -35.21 1.41 9.16
CA HIS A 517 -35.31 2.87 9.07
C HIS A 517 -36.79 3.33 9.01
N GLU A 518 -37.60 2.66 8.18
CA GLU A 518 -39.01 2.95 8.03
C GLU A 518 -39.78 2.66 9.33
N ALA A 519 -39.55 1.50 9.95
CA ALA A 519 -40.14 1.13 11.22
C ALA A 519 -39.83 2.15 12.34
N GLY A 520 -38.57 2.58 12.45
CA GLY A 520 -38.16 3.63 13.38
C GLY A 520 -38.89 4.96 13.12
N THR A 521 -38.99 5.35 11.85
CA THR A 521 -39.68 6.60 11.47
C THR A 521 -41.16 6.54 11.76
N MET A 522 -41.84 5.40 11.46
CA MET A 522 -43.26 5.16 11.76
C MET A 522 -43.55 5.14 13.26
N SER A 523 -42.59 4.73 14.08
CA SER A 523 -42.69 4.75 15.54
C SER A 523 -42.46 6.16 16.15
N GLY A 524 -42.29 7.20 15.32
CA GLY A 524 -42.10 8.58 15.79
C GLY A 524 -40.75 8.88 16.40
N VAL A 525 -39.75 8.03 16.15
CA VAL A 525 -38.37 8.19 16.68
C VAL A 525 -37.69 9.34 15.96
N SER A 526 -37.06 10.27 16.73
CA SER A 526 -36.30 11.36 16.16
C SER A 526 -35.04 10.85 15.41
N ARG A 527 -34.49 11.67 14.52
CA ARG A 527 -33.27 11.30 13.77
C ARG A 527 -32.12 10.87 14.67
N ILE A 528 -31.89 11.56 15.78
CA ILE A 528 -30.83 11.25 16.74
C ILE A 528 -31.12 9.90 17.42
N GLN A 529 -32.35 9.67 17.87
CA GLN A 529 -32.75 8.41 18.50
C GLN A 529 -32.63 7.23 17.54
N ARG A 530 -33.04 7.43 16.27
CA ARG A 530 -32.88 6.40 15.25
C ARG A 530 -31.40 6.06 15.04
N TRP A 531 -30.55 7.09 14.91
CA TRP A 531 -29.12 6.93 14.72
C TRP A 531 -28.47 6.22 15.91
N THR A 532 -28.73 6.66 17.15
CA THR A 532 -28.09 6.10 18.35
C THR A 532 -28.63 4.73 18.76
N ASN A 533 -29.94 4.50 18.62
CA ASN A 533 -30.60 3.31 19.17
C ASN A 533 -30.85 2.20 18.13
N ILE A 534 -30.82 2.52 16.83
CA ILE A 534 -31.09 1.56 15.76
C ILE A 534 -29.85 1.41 14.86
N GLU A 535 -29.44 2.49 14.20
CA GLU A 535 -28.43 2.44 13.13
C GLU A 535 -27.03 2.09 13.67
N ILE A 536 -26.51 2.79 14.66
CA ILE A 536 -25.19 2.52 15.26
C ILE A 536 -25.12 1.11 15.86
N PRO A 537 -26.06 0.66 16.70
CA PRO A 537 -26.00 -0.68 17.26
C PRO A 537 -25.97 -1.78 16.20
N LEU A 538 -26.74 -1.65 15.12
CA LEU A 538 -26.76 -2.62 14.01
C LEU A 538 -25.49 -2.54 13.14
N ALA A 539 -24.96 -1.34 12.92
CA ALA A 539 -23.73 -1.12 12.19
C ALA A 539 -22.47 -1.47 13.00
N PHE A 540 -22.59 -1.58 14.32
CA PHE A 540 -21.46 -1.73 15.27
C PHE A 540 -20.48 -2.84 14.88
N PRO A 541 -20.87 -4.07 14.49
CA PRO A 541 -19.93 -5.10 14.10
C PRO A 541 -19.03 -4.67 12.91
N THR A 542 -19.63 -3.98 11.94
CA THR A 542 -18.89 -3.46 10.76
C THR A 542 -17.99 -2.28 11.14
N ILE A 543 -18.45 -1.37 12.00
CA ILE A 543 -17.65 -0.26 12.53
C ILE A 543 -16.42 -0.81 13.28
N MET A 544 -16.58 -1.86 14.08
CA MET A 544 -15.47 -2.50 14.81
C MET A 544 -14.42 -3.11 13.87
N LEU A 545 -14.81 -3.63 12.70
CA LEU A 545 -13.85 -4.03 11.68
C LEU A 545 -13.05 -2.82 11.16
N GLY A 546 -13.69 -1.65 11.05
CA GLY A 546 -13.02 -0.39 10.73
C GLY A 546 -12.01 0.02 11.80
N VAL A 547 -12.39 -0.04 13.08
CA VAL A 547 -11.47 0.22 14.20
C VAL A 547 -10.28 -0.73 14.16
N ASN A 548 -10.49 -2.01 13.85
CA ASN A 548 -9.43 -2.98 13.71
C ASN A 548 -8.43 -2.61 12.59
N GLN A 549 -8.93 -2.21 11.42
CA GLN A 549 -8.07 -1.71 10.33
C GLN A 549 -7.34 -0.42 10.73
N THR A 550 -7.99 0.45 11.48
CA THR A 550 -7.37 1.67 12.04
C THR A 550 -6.16 1.34 12.93
N VAL A 551 -6.22 0.28 13.73
CA VAL A 551 -5.08 -0.18 14.55
C VAL A 551 -3.89 -0.56 13.67
N VAL A 552 -4.12 -1.34 12.62
CA VAL A 552 -3.05 -1.78 11.70
C VAL A 552 -2.43 -0.57 11.00
N PHE A 553 -3.23 0.34 10.47
CA PHE A 553 -2.77 1.55 9.77
C PHE A 553 -2.00 2.48 10.72
N THR A 554 -2.50 2.64 11.94
CA THR A 554 -1.82 3.44 12.98
C THR A 554 -0.45 2.87 13.32
N LEU A 555 -0.36 1.56 13.58
CA LEU A 555 0.92 0.92 13.91
C LEU A 555 1.92 1.01 12.76
N GLN A 556 1.47 0.83 11.52
CA GLN A 556 2.33 1.03 10.34
C GLN A 556 2.87 2.46 10.29
N MET A 557 2.01 3.46 10.56
CA MET A 557 2.42 4.87 10.50
C MET A 557 3.32 5.28 11.66
N VAL A 558 3.06 4.79 12.87
CA VAL A 558 3.92 5.03 14.05
C VAL A 558 5.33 4.50 13.78
N ILE A 559 5.44 3.28 13.24
CA ILE A 559 6.76 2.72 12.88
C ILE A 559 7.47 3.51 11.78
N LEU A 560 6.72 4.08 10.83
CA LEU A 560 7.28 5.02 9.83
C LEU A 560 7.82 6.31 10.47
N GLY A 561 7.28 6.70 11.62
CA GLY A 561 7.78 7.81 12.42
C GLY A 561 9.24 7.69 12.84
N ALA A 562 9.80 6.49 12.82
CA ALA A 562 11.24 6.25 13.01
C ALA A 562 12.13 7.05 12.05
N LEU A 563 11.62 7.34 10.85
CA LEU A 563 12.34 8.13 9.84
C LEU A 563 12.53 9.59 10.25
N ILE A 564 11.70 10.06 11.17
CA ILE A 564 11.77 11.41 11.74
C ILE A 564 12.24 11.42 13.19
N GLY A 565 12.78 10.30 13.69
CA GLY A 565 13.52 10.25 14.95
C GLY A 565 12.69 9.98 16.21
N THR A 566 11.51 9.36 16.11
CA THR A 566 10.77 8.89 17.31
C THR A 566 11.51 7.76 18.02
N GLU A 567 11.35 7.69 19.35
CA GLU A 567 12.06 6.70 20.20
C GLU A 567 11.30 5.37 20.38
N ASP A 568 10.59 4.92 19.38
CA ASP A 568 9.75 3.72 19.39
C ASP A 568 10.46 2.44 18.90
N LEU A 569 9.71 1.35 18.72
CA LEU A 569 10.25 0.11 18.11
C LEU A 569 10.73 0.34 16.68
N GLY A 570 10.10 1.27 15.95
CA GLY A 570 10.47 1.62 14.58
C GLY A 570 11.88 2.16 14.48
N GLN A 571 12.31 3.02 15.41
CA GLN A 571 13.68 3.55 15.45
C GLN A 571 14.72 2.43 15.55
N LEU A 572 14.45 1.43 16.38
CA LEU A 572 15.35 0.29 16.51
C LEU A 572 15.37 -0.58 15.27
N ILE A 573 14.22 -0.77 14.60
CA ILE A 573 14.12 -1.49 13.31
C ILE A 573 14.91 -0.72 12.24
N PHE A 574 14.73 0.60 12.17
CA PHE A 574 15.44 1.44 11.21
C PHE A 574 16.95 1.46 11.51
N GLY A 575 17.34 1.60 12.78
CA GLY A 575 18.73 1.52 13.21
C GLY A 575 19.40 0.16 12.93
N ALA A 576 18.63 -0.90 12.83
CA ALA A 576 19.12 -2.22 12.46
C ALA A 576 19.61 -2.31 11.00
N LEU A 577 19.18 -1.39 10.11
CA LEU A 577 19.66 -1.31 8.72
C LEU A 577 21.17 -1.08 8.63
N SER A 578 21.76 -0.37 9.60
CA SER A 578 23.21 -0.08 9.64
C SER A 578 24.04 -1.16 10.33
N ARG A 579 23.40 -2.20 10.90
CA ARG A 579 24.04 -3.27 11.65
C ARG A 579 24.11 -4.54 10.83
N ALA A 580 25.29 -4.87 10.29
CA ALA A 580 25.45 -6.00 9.38
C ALA A 580 25.25 -7.38 10.06
N GLN A 581 25.73 -7.57 11.30
CA GLN A 581 25.75 -8.89 11.96
C GLN A 581 24.45 -9.23 12.71
N ASP A 582 24.00 -8.36 13.61
CA ASP A 582 22.84 -8.61 14.48
C ASP A 582 21.55 -7.91 13.98
N GLY A 583 21.69 -6.94 13.08
CA GLY A 583 20.58 -6.15 12.56
C GLY A 583 19.39 -6.95 12.04
N PRO A 584 19.58 -7.98 11.20
CA PRO A 584 18.49 -8.78 10.66
C PRO A 584 17.69 -9.53 11.73
N GLY A 585 18.38 -10.13 12.71
CA GLY A 585 17.71 -10.81 13.82
C GLY A 585 16.92 -9.83 14.69
N VAL A 586 17.50 -8.66 14.98
CA VAL A 586 16.83 -7.58 15.73
C VAL A 586 15.59 -7.08 14.98
N ALA A 587 15.69 -6.80 13.68
CA ALA A 587 14.58 -6.28 12.89
C ALA A 587 13.40 -7.25 12.80
N ILE A 588 13.67 -8.55 12.57
CA ILE A 588 12.62 -9.59 12.55
C ILE A 588 11.95 -9.68 13.93
N THR A 589 12.72 -9.71 15.00
CA THR A 589 12.19 -9.82 16.37
C THR A 589 11.31 -8.62 16.72
N LEU A 590 11.78 -7.40 16.44
CA LEU A 590 11.02 -6.19 16.71
C LEU A 590 9.78 -6.07 15.79
N GLY A 591 9.90 -6.46 14.54
CA GLY A 591 8.76 -6.54 13.61
C GLY A 591 7.71 -7.55 14.08
N LEU A 592 8.14 -8.69 14.61
CA LEU A 592 7.24 -9.67 15.23
C LEU A 592 6.54 -9.08 16.46
N PHE A 593 7.23 -8.31 17.30
CA PHE A 593 6.60 -7.65 18.45
C PHE A 593 5.49 -6.70 18.04
N VAL A 594 5.72 -5.87 17.01
CA VAL A 594 4.68 -4.99 16.46
C VAL A 594 3.50 -5.81 15.92
N SER A 595 3.79 -6.92 15.22
CA SER A 595 2.74 -7.83 14.74
C SER A 595 1.94 -8.45 15.87
N LEU A 596 2.59 -8.91 16.95
CA LEU A 596 1.92 -9.49 18.12
C LEU A 596 1.05 -8.47 18.84
N MET A 597 1.50 -7.21 18.92
CA MET A 597 0.68 -6.10 19.46
C MET A 597 -0.58 -5.89 18.58
N ALA A 598 -0.41 -5.81 17.27
CA ALA A 598 -1.53 -5.65 16.33
C ALA A 598 -2.51 -6.82 16.41
N ILE A 599 -2.01 -8.06 16.40
CA ILE A 599 -2.82 -9.28 16.49
C ILE A 599 -3.54 -9.36 17.85
N SER A 600 -2.91 -8.95 18.95
CA SER A 600 -3.56 -8.92 20.27
C SER A 600 -4.80 -8.02 20.26
N VAL A 601 -4.70 -6.85 19.67
CA VAL A 601 -5.85 -5.95 19.52
C VAL A 601 -6.87 -6.50 18.52
N ASP A 602 -6.42 -7.05 17.38
CA ASP A 602 -7.29 -7.68 16.37
C ASP A 602 -8.16 -8.78 16.97
N VAL A 603 -7.58 -9.67 17.75
CA VAL A 603 -8.30 -10.79 18.40
C VAL A 603 -9.37 -10.27 19.37
N ILE A 604 -9.05 -9.25 20.17
CA ILE A 604 -10.00 -8.64 21.12
C ILE A 604 -11.16 -7.97 20.36
N VAL A 605 -10.85 -7.13 19.36
CA VAL A 605 -11.85 -6.37 18.61
C VAL A 605 -12.77 -7.29 17.80
N ARG A 606 -12.22 -8.33 17.15
CA ARG A 606 -13.03 -9.32 16.41
C ARG A 606 -13.97 -10.10 17.35
N LYS A 607 -13.47 -10.53 18.51
CA LYS A 607 -14.33 -11.21 19.49
C LYS A 607 -15.46 -10.31 19.98
N TRP A 608 -15.15 -9.05 20.25
CA TRP A 608 -16.18 -8.09 20.63
C TRP A 608 -17.25 -7.90 19.53
N ALA A 609 -16.81 -7.75 18.27
CA ALA A 609 -17.72 -7.67 17.13
C ALA A 609 -18.59 -8.94 16.97
N GLU A 610 -18.00 -10.14 17.11
CA GLU A 610 -18.71 -11.43 17.05
C GLU A 610 -19.78 -11.56 18.16
N GLU A 611 -19.42 -11.25 19.40
CA GLU A 611 -20.35 -11.31 20.54
C GLU A 611 -21.53 -10.34 20.38
N ARG A 612 -21.24 -9.11 19.90
CA ARG A 612 -22.29 -8.13 19.60
C ARG A 612 -23.19 -8.58 18.43
N LYS A 613 -22.59 -9.19 17.41
CA LYS A 613 -23.35 -9.74 16.27
C LYS A 613 -24.33 -10.82 16.73
N LYS A 614 -23.90 -11.73 17.61
CA LYS A 614 -24.76 -12.75 18.23
C LYS A 614 -25.84 -12.13 19.10
N ALA A 615 -25.51 -11.16 19.93
CA ALA A 615 -26.48 -10.47 20.80
C ALA A 615 -27.57 -9.72 20.02
N LEU A 616 -27.28 -9.30 18.78
CA LEU A 616 -28.23 -8.64 17.90
C LEU A 616 -29.00 -9.62 16.98
N GLY A 617 -28.78 -10.93 17.10
CA GLY A 617 -29.42 -11.93 16.25
C GLY A 617 -29.00 -11.89 14.79
N LEU A 618 -27.84 -11.30 14.48
CA LEU A 618 -27.29 -11.14 13.14
C LEU A 618 -26.24 -12.24 12.79
N ALA A 619 -26.06 -13.23 13.67
CA ALA A 619 -25.08 -14.31 13.50
C ALA A 619 -25.71 -15.53 12.84
#